data_a8683fe1f4865d99ab768c97bc4dfabc
#
_entry.id   a8683fe1f4865d99ab768c97bc4dfabc
#
_cell.length_a   1.000
_cell.length_b   1.000
_cell.length_c   1.000
_cell.angle_alpha   90.00
_cell.angle_beta   90.00
_cell.angle_gamma   90.00
#
_symmetry.space_group_name_H-M   'P 1'
#
loop_
_entity.id
_entity.type
_entity.pdbx_description
1 polymer ?
#
loop_
_entity_poly.entity_id
_entity_poly.type
_entity_poly.pdbx_seq_one_letter_code
_entity_poly.pdbx_strand_id
1 'polypeptide(L)'
;AALEEAGRKVEKAINHLGFAARVETINTMDAYLGSLPGHGVENVRRPLINTMNLADLLPVNTIWTGKPIAPCPMYPPNSPPLMHCVTQGATPFRLNLHVRDLGHTFMFGPTGAGKSTHLALIAAQLRRYQGMSIYCFDKGLSMYPLTKAVGGQHFTVAGDDESLSFCPLQFLHTKGDRAWALEWICLMVELNGITVTPLQRNEISQAITNMHQSGSKTLSDLSVTIQDEEIREILRQYTIDGMMGHLLDAEADGLNLSTFTTFEIEELMNLGDKYALPTLLYLFRRIERSLQGQPSAIILDEAWLMLGHPVFRA
;
A
#
# COMPACT_ATOMS: atom_id res chain seq x y z
N ALA A 1 -9.90 -49.59 -13.88
CA ALA A 1 -10.93 -48.61 -13.44
C ALA A 1 -10.36 -47.21 -13.21
N ALA A 2 -9.50 -46.96 -12.19
CA ALA A 2 -8.98 -45.61 -11.87
C ALA A 2 -8.11 -45.01 -13.00
N LEU A 3 -7.23 -45.82 -13.62
CA LEU A 3 -6.38 -45.38 -14.73
C LEU A 3 -7.19 -45.04 -15.98
N GLU A 4 -8.19 -45.84 -16.28
CA GLU A 4 -9.08 -45.60 -17.43
C GLU A 4 -9.95 -44.35 -17.24
N GLU A 5 -10.37 -44.08 -16.00
CA GLU A 5 -11.10 -42.85 -15.68
C GLU A 5 -10.20 -41.64 -15.83
N ALA A 6 -8.96 -41.71 -15.34
CA ALA A 6 -7.96 -40.65 -15.51
C ALA A 6 -7.68 -40.41 -17.00
N GLY A 7 -7.50 -41.47 -17.81
CA GLY A 7 -7.28 -41.34 -19.24
C GLY A 7 -8.45 -40.64 -19.95
N ARG A 8 -9.68 -41.00 -19.62
CA ARG A 8 -10.88 -40.33 -20.18
C ARG A 8 -10.99 -38.86 -19.79
N LYS A 9 -10.60 -38.50 -18.56
CA LYS A 9 -10.58 -37.09 -18.10
C LYS A 9 -9.55 -36.28 -18.90
N VAL A 10 -8.34 -36.83 -19.11
CA VAL A 10 -7.28 -36.17 -19.89
C VAL A 10 -7.70 -36.06 -21.36
N GLU A 11 -8.20 -37.14 -21.98
CA GLU A 11 -8.71 -37.09 -23.35
C GLU A 11 -9.78 -36.03 -23.55
N LYS A 12 -10.76 -35.96 -22.64
CA LYS A 12 -11.80 -34.93 -22.66
C LYS A 12 -11.24 -33.51 -22.53
N ALA A 13 -10.27 -33.31 -21.65
CA ALA A 13 -9.64 -32.00 -21.44
C ALA A 13 -8.87 -31.56 -22.70
N ILE A 14 -8.11 -32.43 -23.34
CA ILE A 14 -7.36 -32.15 -24.57
C ILE A 14 -8.32 -31.87 -25.74
N ASN A 15 -9.38 -32.69 -25.89
CA ASN A 15 -10.39 -32.48 -26.90
C ASN A 15 -11.13 -31.15 -26.76
N HIS A 16 -11.35 -30.70 -25.50
CA HIS A 16 -11.95 -29.38 -25.22
C HIS A 16 -11.07 -28.21 -25.69
N LEU A 17 -9.76 -28.43 -25.74
CA LEU A 17 -8.80 -27.44 -26.27
C LEU A 17 -8.70 -27.44 -27.80
N GLY A 18 -9.52 -28.23 -28.50
CA GLY A 18 -9.52 -28.30 -29.96
C GLY A 18 -8.51 -29.30 -30.55
N PHE A 19 -7.82 -30.07 -29.73
CA PHE A 19 -6.92 -31.15 -30.18
C PHE A 19 -7.62 -32.51 -30.12
N ALA A 20 -7.35 -33.35 -31.11
CA ALA A 20 -7.78 -34.74 -31.06
C ALA A 20 -6.87 -35.55 -30.12
N ALA A 21 -7.43 -36.14 -29.09
CA ALA A 21 -6.74 -37.03 -28.18
C ALA A 21 -7.29 -38.47 -28.29
N ARG A 22 -6.43 -39.43 -28.12
CA ARG A 22 -6.79 -40.85 -28.12
C ARG A 22 -5.94 -41.61 -27.10
N VAL A 23 -6.59 -42.44 -26.32
CA VAL A 23 -5.90 -43.37 -25.42
C VAL A 23 -5.44 -44.56 -26.23
N GLU A 24 -4.12 -44.82 -26.27
CA GLU A 24 -3.57 -46.01 -26.92
C GLU A 24 -3.79 -47.28 -26.05
N THR A 25 -4.33 -48.32 -26.64
CA THR A 25 -4.66 -49.55 -25.93
C THR A 25 -3.88 -50.76 -26.46
N ILE A 26 -3.63 -50.83 -27.77
CA ILE A 26 -2.95 -51.98 -28.40
C ILE A 26 -1.43 -51.75 -28.45
N ASN A 27 -1.01 -50.58 -28.90
CA ASN A 27 0.40 -50.22 -29.08
C ASN A 27 0.93 -49.36 -27.91
N THR A 28 0.51 -49.66 -26.69
CA THR A 28 0.80 -48.81 -25.52
C THR A 28 2.32 -48.67 -25.25
N MET A 29 3.07 -49.79 -25.39
CA MET A 29 4.52 -49.78 -25.15
C MET A 29 5.26 -48.97 -26.21
N ASP A 30 4.93 -49.20 -27.50
CA ASP A 30 5.56 -48.47 -28.61
C ASP A 30 5.21 -46.98 -28.54
N ALA A 31 3.98 -46.62 -28.19
CA ALA A 31 3.55 -45.25 -28.01
C ALA A 31 4.29 -44.60 -26.82
N TYR A 32 4.51 -45.32 -25.74
CA TYR A 32 5.28 -44.85 -24.59
C TYR A 32 6.76 -44.62 -24.98
N LEU A 33 7.41 -45.60 -25.61
CA LEU A 33 8.78 -45.46 -26.06
C LEU A 33 8.93 -44.33 -27.06
N GLY A 34 8.03 -44.19 -28.02
CA GLY A 34 8.00 -43.12 -29.00
C GLY A 34 7.74 -41.73 -28.41
N SER A 35 7.24 -41.62 -27.18
CA SER A 35 7.08 -40.36 -26.45
C SER A 35 8.36 -39.89 -25.75
N LEU A 36 9.35 -40.75 -25.58
CA LEU A 36 10.58 -40.42 -24.92
C LEU A 36 11.49 -39.57 -25.85
N PRO A 37 12.16 -38.53 -25.33
CA PRO A 37 13.09 -37.73 -26.13
C PRO A 37 14.19 -38.58 -26.77
N GLY A 38 14.39 -38.40 -28.09
CA GLY A 38 15.40 -39.14 -28.86
C GLY A 38 14.94 -40.50 -29.45
N HIS A 39 13.76 -41.02 -29.07
CA HIS A 39 13.16 -42.19 -29.68
C HIS A 39 12.31 -41.82 -30.90
N GLY A 40 12.69 -42.26 -32.06
CA GLY A 40 11.98 -41.97 -33.31
C GLY A 40 11.53 -43.22 -34.09
N VAL A 41 12.06 -44.39 -33.70
CA VAL A 41 11.77 -45.67 -34.40
C VAL A 41 10.43 -46.22 -33.95
N GLU A 42 10.13 -46.18 -32.68
CA GLU A 42 8.92 -46.72 -32.05
C GLU A 42 7.70 -45.80 -32.17
N ASN A 43 7.84 -44.66 -32.85
CA ASN A 43 6.73 -43.75 -33.02
C ASN A 43 5.66 -44.32 -33.97
N VAL A 44 4.64 -44.91 -33.40
CA VAL A 44 3.53 -45.56 -34.15
C VAL A 44 2.63 -44.56 -34.89
N ARG A 45 2.67 -43.29 -34.52
CA ARG A 45 1.88 -42.25 -35.15
C ARG A 45 2.75 -41.04 -35.47
N ARG A 46 2.84 -40.70 -36.73
CA ARG A 46 3.57 -39.53 -37.22
C ARG A 46 2.58 -38.54 -37.86
N PRO A 47 1.85 -37.74 -37.07
CA PRO A 47 0.91 -36.79 -37.62
C PRO A 47 1.66 -35.77 -38.46
N LEU A 48 1.12 -35.41 -39.62
CA LEU A 48 1.58 -34.23 -40.34
C LEU A 48 1.13 -32.99 -39.56
N ILE A 49 2.07 -32.25 -39.08
CA ILE A 49 1.85 -30.98 -38.37
C ILE A 49 2.36 -29.87 -39.28
N ASN A 50 1.53 -28.89 -39.56
CA ASN A 50 2.01 -27.71 -40.29
C ASN A 50 2.90 -26.83 -39.39
N THR A 51 3.69 -25.94 -39.98
CA THR A 51 4.67 -25.12 -39.27
C THR A 51 4.00 -24.15 -38.26
N MET A 52 2.78 -23.73 -38.51
CA MET A 52 2.06 -22.85 -37.58
C MET A 52 1.65 -23.63 -36.33
N ASN A 53 1.08 -24.81 -36.48
CA ASN A 53 0.73 -25.67 -35.34
C ASN A 53 1.98 -26.11 -34.55
N LEU A 54 3.11 -26.34 -35.24
CA LEU A 54 4.37 -26.63 -34.59
C LEU A 54 4.87 -25.44 -33.77
N ALA A 55 4.76 -24.22 -34.32
CA ALA A 55 5.13 -23.00 -33.60
C ALA A 55 4.28 -22.79 -32.32
N ASP A 56 2.98 -23.10 -32.39
CA ASP A 56 2.08 -23.02 -31.23
C ASP A 56 2.38 -24.09 -30.15
N LEU A 57 2.96 -25.22 -30.55
CA LEU A 57 3.36 -26.28 -29.63
C LEU A 57 4.75 -26.04 -29.01
N LEU A 58 5.55 -25.12 -29.57
CA LEU A 58 6.86 -24.79 -28.99
C LEU A 58 6.68 -24.05 -27.66
N PRO A 59 7.32 -24.47 -26.57
CA PRO A 59 7.21 -23.79 -25.27
C PRO A 59 8.05 -22.51 -25.24
N VAL A 60 7.75 -21.57 -26.12
CA VAL A 60 8.42 -20.26 -26.20
C VAL A 60 8.04 -19.33 -25.06
N ASN A 61 6.87 -19.57 -24.43
CA ASN A 61 6.39 -18.85 -23.27
C ASN A 61 5.92 -19.85 -22.21
N THR A 62 6.58 -19.85 -21.06
CA THR A 62 6.09 -20.55 -19.88
C THR A 62 5.22 -19.61 -19.06
N ILE A 63 3.95 -19.99 -18.85
CA ILE A 63 3.07 -19.23 -17.96
C ILE A 63 3.42 -19.62 -16.53
N TRP A 64 4.09 -18.72 -15.84
CA TRP A 64 4.30 -18.87 -14.41
C TRP A 64 3.00 -18.58 -13.66
N THR A 65 2.52 -19.54 -12.87
CA THR A 65 1.25 -19.47 -12.17
C THR A 65 1.33 -18.76 -10.80
N GLY A 66 2.45 -18.14 -10.49
CA GLY A 66 2.71 -17.50 -9.19
C GLY A 66 3.10 -18.50 -8.09
N LYS A 67 3.68 -18.00 -7.02
CA LYS A 67 4.06 -18.83 -5.86
C LYS A 67 2.81 -19.30 -5.11
N PRO A 68 2.73 -20.59 -4.70
CA PRO A 68 1.60 -21.12 -3.96
C PRO A 68 1.51 -20.60 -2.51
N ILE A 69 2.62 -20.10 -1.99
CA ILE A 69 2.76 -19.55 -0.64
C ILE A 69 3.22 -18.10 -0.76
N ALA A 70 2.72 -17.23 0.11
CA ALA A 70 3.16 -15.84 0.19
C ALA A 70 4.67 -15.78 0.52
N PRO A 71 5.47 -15.08 -0.28
CA PRO A 71 6.93 -15.10 -0.14
C PRO A 71 7.48 -14.24 1.00
N CYS A 72 6.63 -13.46 1.67
CA CYS A 72 7.03 -12.59 2.77
C CYS A 72 7.47 -13.41 3.99
N PRO A 73 8.73 -13.27 4.48
CA PRO A 73 9.21 -14.03 5.62
C PRO A 73 8.57 -13.61 6.94
N MET A 74 7.93 -12.43 6.99
CA MET A 74 7.25 -11.90 8.18
C MET A 74 5.84 -12.47 8.35
N TYR A 75 5.29 -13.14 7.34
CA TYR A 75 4.01 -13.82 7.48
C TYR A 75 4.17 -15.20 8.11
N PRO A 76 3.14 -15.73 8.77
CA PRO A 76 3.17 -17.09 9.29
C PRO A 76 3.57 -18.10 8.21
N PRO A 77 4.29 -19.17 8.56
CA PRO A 77 4.67 -20.22 7.61
C PRO A 77 3.44 -20.75 6.85
N ASN A 78 3.61 -21.01 5.55
CA ASN A 78 2.55 -21.50 4.64
C ASN A 78 1.37 -20.52 4.46
N SER A 79 1.55 -19.23 4.71
CA SER A 79 0.52 -18.23 4.40
C SER A 79 0.10 -18.31 2.93
N PRO A 80 -1.20 -18.26 2.62
CA PRO A 80 -1.68 -18.35 1.24
C PRO A 80 -1.27 -17.14 0.41
N PRO A 81 -1.29 -17.23 -0.93
CA PRO A 81 -1.11 -16.07 -1.79
C PRO A 81 -2.19 -15.02 -1.53
N LEU A 82 -1.88 -13.76 -1.82
CA LEU A 82 -2.79 -12.64 -1.56
C LEU A 82 -4.15 -12.86 -2.24
N MET A 83 -4.14 -13.23 -3.52
CA MET A 83 -5.36 -13.57 -4.25
C MET A 83 -5.09 -14.53 -5.41
N HIS A 84 -6.17 -15.15 -5.89
CA HIS A 84 -6.16 -15.94 -7.11
C HIS A 84 -6.79 -15.13 -8.23
N CYS A 85 -6.04 -15.02 -9.32
CA CYS A 85 -6.43 -14.29 -10.52
C CYS A 85 -6.52 -15.26 -11.69
N VAL A 86 -7.07 -14.82 -12.81
CA VAL A 86 -7.12 -15.54 -14.06
C VAL A 86 -6.52 -14.64 -15.14
N THR A 87 -5.63 -15.20 -15.95
CA THR A 87 -5.10 -14.49 -17.13
C THR A 87 -6.12 -14.48 -18.26
N GLN A 88 -5.89 -13.69 -19.30
CA GLN A 88 -6.74 -13.67 -20.50
C GLN A 88 -6.87 -15.06 -21.15
N GLY A 89 -5.84 -15.91 -21.03
CA GLY A 89 -5.85 -17.30 -21.50
C GLY A 89 -6.50 -18.29 -20.53
N ALA A 90 -7.30 -17.82 -19.56
CA ALA A 90 -7.94 -18.65 -18.53
C ALA A 90 -6.96 -19.44 -17.63
N THR A 91 -5.68 -19.07 -17.60
CA THR A 91 -4.68 -19.69 -16.73
C THR A 91 -4.79 -19.13 -15.33
N PRO A 92 -4.91 -19.95 -14.28
CA PRO A 92 -4.90 -19.49 -12.91
C PRO A 92 -3.55 -18.84 -12.54
N PHE A 93 -3.58 -17.71 -11.85
CA PHE A 93 -2.40 -17.00 -11.37
C PHE A 93 -2.55 -16.64 -9.90
N ARG A 94 -1.50 -16.84 -9.13
CA ARG A 94 -1.43 -16.50 -7.69
C ARG A 94 -0.69 -15.19 -7.51
N LEU A 95 -1.43 -14.14 -7.24
CA LEU A 95 -0.86 -12.83 -7.02
C LEU A 95 -0.26 -12.76 -5.61
N ASN A 96 0.98 -12.31 -5.54
CA ASN A 96 1.67 -11.89 -4.31
C ASN A 96 2.34 -10.55 -4.59
N LEU A 97 2.32 -9.65 -3.61
CA LEU A 97 2.93 -8.32 -3.73
C LEU A 97 4.40 -8.31 -3.29
N HIS A 98 4.86 -9.35 -2.62
CA HIS A 98 6.21 -9.44 -2.10
C HIS A 98 7.17 -10.17 -3.05
N VAL A 99 8.38 -9.64 -3.14
CA VAL A 99 9.55 -10.33 -3.66
C VAL A 99 10.53 -10.46 -2.51
N ARG A 100 10.60 -11.63 -1.88
CA ARG A 100 11.23 -11.87 -0.57
C ARG A 100 10.55 -11.02 0.50
N ASP A 101 11.28 -10.09 1.15
CA ASP A 101 10.82 -9.15 2.17
C ASP A 101 10.32 -7.81 1.62
N LEU A 102 10.54 -7.53 0.33
CA LEU A 102 10.14 -6.28 -0.32
C LEU A 102 8.70 -6.39 -0.84
N GLY A 103 7.81 -5.59 -0.29
CA GLY A 103 6.37 -5.56 -0.62
C GLY A 103 5.88 -4.27 -1.26
N HIS A 104 6.79 -3.35 -1.66
CA HIS A 104 6.40 -2.10 -2.31
C HIS A 104 5.86 -2.36 -3.72
N THR A 105 4.68 -1.83 -4.00
CA THR A 105 3.98 -2.05 -5.26
C THR A 105 3.47 -0.74 -5.82
N PHE A 106 3.71 -0.49 -7.11
CA PHE A 106 3.12 0.62 -7.84
C PHE A 106 2.06 0.11 -8.82
N MET A 107 0.94 0.84 -8.90
CA MET A 107 -0.15 0.55 -9.82
C MET A 107 -0.37 1.73 -10.76
N PHE A 108 -0.20 1.49 -12.05
CA PHE A 108 -0.39 2.47 -13.10
C PHE A 108 -1.56 2.08 -14.00
N GLY A 109 -2.28 3.06 -14.49
CA GLY A 109 -3.36 2.86 -15.44
C GLY A 109 -4.13 4.15 -15.72
N PRO A 110 -4.84 4.25 -16.85
CA PRO A 110 -5.65 5.41 -17.16
C PRO A 110 -6.81 5.58 -16.18
N THR A 111 -7.42 6.76 -16.20
CA THR A 111 -8.66 7.02 -15.43
C THR A 111 -9.75 6.05 -15.89
N GLY A 112 -10.53 5.53 -14.95
CA GLY A 112 -11.59 4.54 -15.25
C GLY A 112 -11.11 3.11 -15.44
N ALA A 113 -9.81 2.80 -15.37
CA ALA A 113 -9.28 1.44 -15.50
C ALA A 113 -9.53 0.54 -14.26
N GLY A 114 -10.19 1.05 -13.22
CA GLY A 114 -10.50 0.28 -12.02
C GLY A 114 -9.39 0.25 -10.97
N LYS A 115 -8.44 1.21 -10.99
CA LYS A 115 -7.34 1.27 -10.00
C LYS A 115 -7.83 1.27 -8.56
N SER A 116 -8.72 2.20 -8.19
CA SER A 116 -9.23 2.31 -6.80
C SER A 116 -10.02 1.06 -6.39
N THR A 117 -10.79 0.45 -7.31
CA THR A 117 -11.47 -0.84 -7.07
C THR A 117 -10.46 -1.96 -6.81
N HIS A 118 -9.36 -2.00 -7.56
CA HIS A 118 -8.31 -2.99 -7.36
C HIS A 118 -7.54 -2.76 -6.06
N LEU A 119 -7.26 -1.50 -5.69
CA LEU A 119 -6.68 -1.14 -4.40
C LEU A 119 -7.58 -1.58 -3.24
N ALA A 120 -8.90 -1.34 -3.35
CA ALA A 120 -9.87 -1.80 -2.35
C ALA A 120 -9.88 -3.34 -2.25
N LEU A 121 -9.80 -4.05 -3.37
CA LEU A 121 -9.70 -5.52 -3.37
C LEU A 121 -8.40 -5.99 -2.70
N ILE A 122 -7.27 -5.36 -2.98
CA ILE A 122 -5.98 -5.65 -2.30
C ILE A 122 -6.12 -5.42 -0.80
N ALA A 123 -6.66 -4.28 -0.37
CA ALA A 123 -6.89 -3.96 1.03
C ALA A 123 -7.77 -5.01 1.72
N ALA A 124 -8.86 -5.42 1.07
CA ALA A 124 -9.75 -6.47 1.57
C ALA A 124 -9.01 -7.81 1.72
N GLN A 125 -8.20 -8.19 0.73
CA GLN A 125 -7.45 -9.46 0.74
C GLN A 125 -6.29 -9.46 1.73
N LEU A 126 -5.63 -8.35 2.00
CA LEU A 126 -4.58 -8.24 3.00
C LEU A 126 -5.07 -8.60 4.41
N ARG A 127 -6.35 -8.41 4.71
CA ARG A 127 -6.96 -8.77 6.01
C ARG A 127 -6.93 -10.28 6.32
N ARG A 128 -6.64 -11.14 5.34
CA ARG A 128 -6.46 -12.59 5.57
C ARG A 128 -5.22 -12.92 6.39
N TYR A 129 -4.24 -12.03 6.41
CA TYR A 129 -3.03 -12.22 7.20
C TYR A 129 -3.26 -11.78 8.64
N GLN A 130 -2.97 -12.65 9.58
CA GLN A 130 -3.21 -12.41 11.00
C GLN A 130 -2.44 -11.18 11.51
N GLY A 131 -3.12 -10.31 12.23
CA GLY A 131 -2.52 -9.12 12.82
C GLY A 131 -2.25 -7.98 11.83
N MET A 132 -2.68 -8.10 10.57
CA MET A 132 -2.49 -7.07 9.55
C MET A 132 -3.19 -5.78 9.92
N SER A 133 -2.43 -4.68 9.94
CA SER A 133 -2.92 -3.31 10.03
C SER A 133 -2.90 -2.65 8.67
N ILE A 134 -3.98 -1.96 8.29
CA ILE A 134 -4.12 -1.36 6.96
C ILE A 134 -4.50 0.11 7.15
N TYR A 135 -3.70 0.98 6.54
CA TYR A 135 -3.89 2.42 6.53
C TYR A 135 -4.04 2.88 5.09
N CYS A 136 -5.21 3.46 4.77
CA CYS A 136 -5.50 3.95 3.42
C CYS A 136 -5.57 5.48 3.44
N PHE A 137 -4.89 6.11 2.49
CA PHE A 137 -5.05 7.51 2.15
C PHE A 137 -5.83 7.55 0.84
N ASP A 138 -7.08 7.99 0.92
CA ASP A 138 -8.08 7.91 -0.14
C ASP A 138 -8.45 9.31 -0.63
N LYS A 139 -8.81 9.40 -1.91
CA LYS A 139 -9.36 10.61 -2.49
C LYS A 139 -10.67 10.28 -3.21
N GLY A 140 -11.74 10.94 -2.80
CA GLY A 140 -13.06 10.78 -3.42
C GLY A 140 -13.85 9.59 -2.87
N LEU A 141 -13.65 9.22 -1.59
CA LEU A 141 -14.43 8.24 -0.83
C LEU A 141 -14.46 6.83 -1.43
N SER A 142 -13.46 6.47 -2.25
CA SER A 142 -13.42 5.18 -2.94
C SER A 142 -13.26 3.99 -1.97
N MET A 143 -12.58 4.20 -0.85
CA MET A 143 -12.35 3.21 0.21
C MET A 143 -13.45 3.21 1.29
N TYR A 144 -14.33 4.21 1.32
CA TYR A 144 -15.37 4.36 2.34
C TYR A 144 -16.28 3.12 2.48
N PRO A 145 -16.84 2.56 1.37
CA PRO A 145 -17.71 1.39 1.47
C PRO A 145 -17.01 0.17 2.08
N LEU A 146 -15.75 -0.07 1.67
CA LEU A 146 -14.95 -1.16 2.23
C LEU A 146 -14.68 -0.93 3.72
N THR A 147 -14.26 0.28 4.09
CA THR A 147 -13.97 0.63 5.49
C THR A 147 -15.16 0.36 6.40
N LYS A 148 -16.36 0.76 5.99
CA LYS A 148 -17.59 0.47 6.73
C LYS A 148 -17.92 -1.02 6.78
N ALA A 149 -17.77 -1.73 5.66
CA ALA A 149 -18.06 -3.16 5.57
C ALA A 149 -17.15 -4.01 6.48
N VAL A 150 -15.91 -3.57 6.70
CA VAL A 150 -14.95 -4.29 7.55
C VAL A 150 -14.97 -3.87 9.03
N GLY A 151 -15.82 -2.89 9.38
CA GLY A 151 -15.85 -2.31 10.73
C GLY A 151 -14.62 -1.45 11.06
N GLY A 152 -13.97 -0.90 10.03
CA GLY A 152 -12.83 0.01 10.17
C GLY A 152 -13.26 1.44 10.51
N GLN A 153 -12.27 2.29 10.77
CA GLN A 153 -12.45 3.71 11.03
C GLN A 153 -12.19 4.52 9.76
N HIS A 154 -13.05 5.49 9.53
CA HIS A 154 -12.94 6.44 8.42
C HIS A 154 -12.91 7.86 8.98
N PHE A 155 -11.89 8.61 8.60
CA PHE A 155 -11.69 10.00 8.98
C PHE A 155 -11.65 10.88 7.73
N THR A 156 -12.45 11.92 7.68
CA THR A 156 -12.33 13.00 6.69
C THR A 156 -11.40 14.06 7.26
N VAL A 157 -10.22 14.21 6.66
CA VAL A 157 -9.19 15.14 7.16
C VAL A 157 -9.47 16.53 6.60
N ALA A 158 -9.56 17.53 7.49
CA ALA A 158 -9.92 18.92 7.15
C ALA A 158 -11.30 19.08 6.49
N GLY A 159 -12.24 18.15 6.75
CA GLY A 159 -13.63 18.28 6.35
C GLY A 159 -14.43 19.17 7.29
N ASP A 160 -15.69 19.39 6.95
CA ASP A 160 -16.63 20.21 7.75
C ASP A 160 -16.92 19.62 9.15
N ASP A 161 -16.60 18.34 9.37
CA ASP A 161 -16.76 17.68 10.67
C ASP A 161 -15.52 17.96 11.53
N GLU A 162 -15.63 18.89 12.48
CA GLU A 162 -14.58 19.28 13.42
C GLU A 162 -14.25 18.22 14.48
N SER A 163 -14.79 17.01 14.34
CA SER A 163 -14.55 15.91 15.31
C SER A 163 -13.12 15.40 15.33
N LEU A 164 -12.34 15.60 14.25
CA LEU A 164 -10.97 15.17 14.13
C LEU A 164 -10.03 16.32 14.48
N SER A 165 -9.25 16.13 15.54
CA SER A 165 -8.26 17.10 16.00
C SER A 165 -6.97 16.41 16.40
N PHE A 166 -5.84 17.06 16.18
CA PHE A 166 -4.50 16.52 16.44
C PHE A 166 -3.74 17.37 17.43
N CYS A 167 -2.86 16.70 18.19
CA CYS A 167 -1.90 17.32 19.08
C CYS A 167 -0.48 16.90 18.66
N PRO A 168 0.11 17.48 17.62
CA PRO A 168 1.38 17.03 17.04
C PRO A 168 2.56 17.07 18.00
N LEU A 169 2.56 17.99 18.94
CA LEU A 169 3.62 18.21 19.92
C LEU A 169 3.39 17.46 21.24
N GLN A 170 2.39 16.57 21.33
CA GLN A 170 2.14 15.80 22.56
C GLN A 170 3.27 14.81 22.91
N PHE A 171 4.07 14.40 21.91
CA PHE A 171 5.16 13.45 22.11
C PHE A 171 6.51 14.16 21.98
N LEU A 172 7.04 14.69 23.05
CA LEU A 172 8.36 15.35 23.12
C LEU A 172 9.33 14.66 24.08
N HIS A 173 9.02 13.42 24.51
CA HIS A 173 9.74 12.74 25.57
C HIS A 173 11.16 12.32 25.16
N THR A 174 11.32 11.83 23.94
CA THR A 174 12.62 11.36 23.44
C THR A 174 13.35 12.44 22.64
N LYS A 175 14.67 12.28 22.50
CA LYS A 175 15.46 13.15 21.62
C LYS A 175 14.99 13.04 20.15
N GLY A 176 14.59 11.84 19.73
CA GLY A 176 14.06 11.62 18.38
C GLY A 176 12.72 12.35 18.14
N ASP A 177 11.83 12.36 19.14
CA ASP A 177 10.57 13.10 19.04
C ASP A 177 10.79 14.60 18.91
N ARG A 178 11.72 15.17 19.72
CA ARG A 178 12.06 16.58 19.64
C ARG A 178 12.76 16.94 18.32
N ALA A 179 13.61 16.06 17.81
CA ALA A 179 14.23 16.26 16.48
C ALA A 179 13.17 16.26 15.37
N TRP A 180 12.23 15.31 15.40
CA TRP A 180 11.11 15.30 14.47
C TRP A 180 10.26 16.56 14.55
N ALA A 181 9.91 17.00 15.76
CA ALA A 181 9.15 18.24 15.98
C ALA A 181 9.88 19.47 15.41
N LEU A 182 11.20 19.56 15.60
CA LEU A 182 12.02 20.62 15.04
C LEU A 182 11.96 20.65 13.51
N GLU A 183 12.17 19.51 12.85
CA GLU A 183 12.10 19.42 11.39
C GLU A 183 10.69 19.73 10.88
N TRP A 184 9.65 19.26 11.56
CA TRP A 184 8.26 19.51 11.21
C TRP A 184 7.90 21.01 11.30
N ILE A 185 8.34 21.72 12.35
CA ILE A 185 8.14 23.17 12.48
C ILE A 185 8.96 23.94 11.43
N CYS A 186 10.23 23.57 11.21
CA CYS A 186 11.05 24.18 10.15
C CYS A 186 10.38 24.04 8.78
N LEU A 187 9.83 22.87 8.47
CA LEU A 187 9.10 22.65 7.23
C LEU A 187 7.88 23.56 7.10
N MET A 188 7.09 23.77 8.17
CA MET A 188 5.94 24.69 8.14
C MET A 188 6.38 26.10 7.78
N VAL A 189 7.52 26.55 8.32
CA VAL A 189 8.11 27.86 8.01
C VAL A 189 8.57 27.92 6.55
N GLU A 190 9.27 26.89 6.07
CA GLU A 190 9.79 26.81 4.70
C GLU A 190 8.66 26.76 3.65
N LEU A 191 7.57 26.04 3.93
CA LEU A 191 6.38 25.98 3.07
C LEU A 191 5.66 27.35 2.94
N ASN A 192 5.91 28.26 3.87
CA ASN A 192 5.43 29.65 3.78
C ASN A 192 6.44 30.58 3.09
N GLY A 193 7.50 30.03 2.48
CA GLY A 193 8.46 30.78 1.64
C GLY A 193 9.66 31.36 2.37
N ILE A 194 9.86 31.01 3.65
CA ILE A 194 10.97 31.51 4.48
C ILE A 194 12.00 30.39 4.67
N THR A 195 13.26 30.69 4.38
CA THR A 195 14.38 29.78 4.68
C THR A 195 14.81 29.95 6.13
N VAL A 196 14.67 28.86 6.90
CA VAL A 196 15.05 28.88 8.32
C VAL A 196 16.55 29.03 8.50
N THR A 197 16.98 30.13 9.15
CA THR A 197 18.38 30.36 9.47
C THR A 197 18.85 29.48 10.64
N PRO A 198 20.18 29.25 10.80
CA PRO A 198 20.70 28.49 11.94
C PRO A 198 20.32 29.09 13.30
N LEU A 199 20.17 30.40 13.40
CA LEU A 199 19.76 31.08 14.64
C LEU A 199 18.29 30.75 14.96
N GLN A 200 17.40 30.91 13.99
CA GLN A 200 15.97 30.58 14.12
C GLN A 200 15.77 29.10 14.44
N ARG A 201 16.55 28.22 13.81
CA ARG A 201 16.51 26.76 14.09
C ARG A 201 16.88 26.46 15.54
N ASN A 202 17.90 27.13 16.08
CA ASN A 202 18.29 26.98 17.47
C ASN A 202 17.19 27.50 18.42
N GLU A 203 16.56 28.61 18.08
CA GLU A 203 15.44 29.17 18.86
C GLU A 203 14.24 28.20 18.89
N ILE A 204 13.82 27.65 17.75
CA ILE A 204 12.76 26.64 17.68
C ILE A 204 13.14 25.41 18.53
N SER A 205 14.38 24.94 18.44
CA SER A 205 14.87 23.81 19.23
C SER A 205 14.81 24.08 20.74
N GLN A 206 15.17 25.30 21.16
CA GLN A 206 15.08 25.71 22.56
C GLN A 206 13.62 25.79 23.01
N ALA A 207 12.74 26.37 22.18
CA ALA A 207 11.31 26.46 22.47
C ALA A 207 10.68 25.08 22.65
N ILE A 208 10.98 24.11 21.79
CA ILE A 208 10.53 22.73 21.92
C ILE A 208 11.04 22.07 23.20
N THR A 209 12.29 22.36 23.59
CA THR A 209 12.87 21.86 24.84
C THR A 209 12.16 22.44 26.07
N ASN A 210 11.86 23.74 26.04
CA ASN A 210 11.12 24.42 27.11
C ASN A 210 9.69 23.83 27.23
N MET A 211 9.01 23.59 26.11
CA MET A 211 7.70 22.94 26.10
C MET A 211 7.74 21.56 26.75
N HIS A 212 8.75 20.76 26.45
CA HIS A 212 8.92 19.44 27.08
C HIS A 212 9.06 19.57 28.60
N GLN A 213 9.78 20.60 29.10
CA GLN A 213 9.99 20.83 30.53
C GLN A 213 8.72 21.34 31.23
N SER A 214 7.96 22.23 30.58
CA SER A 214 6.72 22.79 31.11
C SER A 214 5.52 21.82 30.99
N GLY A 215 5.59 20.80 30.11
CA GLY A 215 4.49 19.95 29.81
C GLY A 215 3.46 20.52 28.82
N SER A 216 3.78 21.67 28.20
CA SER A 216 2.98 22.28 27.13
C SER A 216 2.99 21.42 25.85
N LYS A 217 1.92 21.46 25.06
CA LYS A 217 1.72 20.51 23.95
C LYS A 217 1.16 21.12 22.67
N THR A 218 0.65 22.36 22.73
CA THR A 218 -0.06 22.97 21.61
C THR A 218 0.86 23.83 20.75
N LEU A 219 0.48 24.07 19.50
CA LEU A 219 1.20 25.04 18.65
C LEU A 219 1.06 26.47 19.18
N SER A 220 -0.07 26.78 19.80
CA SER A 220 -0.27 28.04 20.50
C SER A 220 0.77 28.23 21.60
N ASP A 221 1.03 27.24 22.45
CA ASP A 221 2.07 27.28 23.47
C ASP A 221 3.47 27.52 22.87
N LEU A 222 3.76 26.82 21.74
CA LEU A 222 5.02 27.01 21.03
C LEU A 222 5.16 28.44 20.51
N SER A 223 4.12 28.98 19.88
CA SER A 223 4.15 30.31 19.27
C SER A 223 4.41 31.38 20.29
N VAL A 224 3.92 31.26 21.51
CA VAL A 224 4.18 32.21 22.61
C VAL A 224 5.63 32.12 23.09
N THR A 225 6.27 30.96 22.98
CA THR A 225 7.65 30.73 23.45
C THR A 225 8.69 31.25 22.46
N ILE A 226 8.37 31.33 21.17
CA ILE A 226 9.24 31.81 20.10
C ILE A 226 9.26 33.34 20.10
N GLN A 227 10.47 33.95 20.04
CA GLN A 227 10.66 35.40 20.04
C GLN A 227 10.65 35.99 18.63
N ASP A 228 11.10 35.23 17.63
CA ASP A 228 11.12 35.65 16.23
C ASP A 228 9.69 35.92 15.74
N GLU A 229 9.42 37.18 15.36
CA GLU A 229 8.06 37.61 14.95
C GLU A 229 7.61 36.98 13.63
N GLU A 230 8.55 36.74 12.72
CA GLU A 230 8.24 36.17 11.40
C GLU A 230 7.80 34.69 11.56
N ILE A 231 8.52 33.93 12.35
CA ILE A 231 8.14 32.52 12.65
C ILE A 231 6.82 32.49 13.41
N ARG A 232 6.61 33.36 14.37
CA ARG A 232 5.37 33.42 15.16
C ARG A 232 4.15 33.71 14.29
N GLU A 233 4.27 34.67 13.34
CA GLU A 233 3.18 35.00 12.44
C GLU A 233 2.85 33.84 11.49
N ILE A 234 3.84 33.08 11.03
CA ILE A 234 3.61 31.87 10.23
C ILE A 234 2.88 30.80 11.06
N LEU A 235 3.36 30.52 12.27
CA LEU A 235 2.78 29.52 13.14
C LEU A 235 1.34 29.84 13.51
N ARG A 236 0.97 31.13 13.61
CA ARG A 236 -0.38 31.56 13.91
C ARG A 236 -1.44 31.00 12.94
N GLN A 237 -1.07 30.72 11.68
CA GLN A 237 -1.97 30.10 10.71
C GLN A 237 -2.38 28.67 11.12
N TYR A 238 -1.57 28.01 11.96
CA TYR A 238 -1.75 26.63 12.43
C TYR A 238 -2.22 26.55 13.89
N THR A 239 -2.28 27.69 14.59
CA THR A 239 -2.83 27.76 15.95
C THR A 239 -4.33 27.94 15.94
N ILE A 240 -4.95 27.89 17.12
CA ILE A 240 -6.41 28.00 17.30
C ILE A 240 -7.01 29.26 16.66
N ASP A 241 -6.23 30.33 16.54
CA ASP A 241 -6.64 31.57 15.89
C ASP A 241 -6.56 31.50 14.36
N GLY A 242 -5.96 30.46 13.79
CA GLY A 242 -5.71 30.29 12.37
C GLY A 242 -6.61 29.26 11.72
N MET A 243 -6.48 29.12 10.39
CA MET A 243 -7.31 28.26 9.55
C MET A 243 -7.22 26.77 9.94
N MET A 244 -6.04 26.32 10.39
CA MET A 244 -5.78 24.91 10.72
C MET A 244 -5.81 24.60 12.22
N GLY A 245 -6.10 25.57 13.06
CA GLY A 245 -6.02 25.41 14.51
C GLY A 245 -6.97 24.34 15.05
N HIS A 246 -8.19 24.26 14.53
CA HIS A 246 -9.15 23.22 14.90
C HIS A 246 -8.60 21.81 14.64
N LEU A 247 -7.73 21.66 13.63
CA LEU A 247 -7.17 20.35 13.25
C LEU A 247 -5.80 20.08 13.94
N LEU A 248 -4.91 21.08 14.05
CA LEU A 248 -3.51 20.86 14.44
C LEU A 248 -3.11 21.39 15.82
N ASP A 249 -4.00 22.11 16.52
CA ASP A 249 -3.67 22.80 17.77
C ASP A 249 -4.52 22.33 18.97
N ALA A 250 -4.88 21.06 18.99
CA ALA A 250 -5.65 20.48 20.08
C ALA A 250 -4.78 20.16 21.31
N GLU A 251 -5.38 20.20 22.50
CA GLU A 251 -4.73 19.77 23.75
C GLU A 251 -4.53 18.25 23.84
N ALA A 252 -5.33 17.49 23.12
CA ALA A 252 -5.27 16.03 23.06
C ALA A 252 -5.53 15.54 21.64
N ASP A 253 -4.84 14.48 21.26
CA ASP A 253 -5.01 13.86 19.97
C ASP A 253 -6.27 13.00 19.90
N GLY A 254 -7.22 13.38 19.07
CA GLY A 254 -8.44 12.63 18.80
C GLY A 254 -8.27 11.42 17.87
N LEU A 255 -7.08 11.24 17.29
CA LEU A 255 -6.82 10.14 16.35
C LEU A 255 -6.63 8.81 17.06
N ASN A 256 -7.59 7.92 16.87
CA ASN A 256 -7.53 6.54 17.34
C ASN A 256 -7.40 5.59 16.13
N LEU A 257 -6.22 4.98 15.96
CA LEU A 257 -5.93 4.10 14.85
C LEU A 257 -6.48 2.69 15.15
N SER A 258 -7.28 2.15 14.22
CA SER A 258 -7.74 0.76 14.24
C SER A 258 -6.92 -0.12 13.28
N THR A 259 -7.21 -1.41 13.26
CA THR A 259 -6.57 -2.35 12.32
C THR A 259 -6.91 -2.07 10.85
N PHE A 260 -7.95 -1.30 10.59
CA PHE A 260 -8.29 -0.79 9.27
C PHE A 260 -8.72 0.66 9.41
N THR A 261 -7.88 1.58 8.96
CA THR A 261 -8.12 3.01 9.08
C THR A 261 -7.97 3.66 7.71
N THR A 262 -8.96 4.47 7.33
CA THR A 262 -8.95 5.24 6.07
C THR A 262 -9.00 6.73 6.39
N PHE A 263 -8.11 7.47 5.76
CA PHE A 263 -8.05 8.92 5.76
C PHE A 263 -8.52 9.42 4.38
N GLU A 264 -9.66 10.08 4.33
CA GLU A 264 -10.09 10.85 3.16
C GLU A 264 -9.37 12.18 3.17
N ILE A 265 -8.59 12.45 2.14
CA ILE A 265 -7.66 13.58 2.08
C ILE A 265 -8.02 14.62 1.01
N GLU A 266 -9.15 14.49 0.32
CA GLU A 266 -9.51 15.39 -0.78
C GLU A 266 -9.60 16.85 -0.31
N GLU A 267 -10.33 17.11 0.77
CA GLU A 267 -10.47 18.47 1.33
C GLU A 267 -9.12 19.02 1.80
N LEU A 268 -8.31 18.19 2.47
CA LEU A 268 -6.98 18.58 2.90
C LEU A 268 -6.09 18.98 1.71
N MET A 269 -6.12 18.23 0.62
CA MET A 269 -5.32 18.53 -0.58
C MET A 269 -5.77 19.80 -1.28
N ASN A 270 -7.06 20.14 -1.21
CA ASN A 270 -7.61 21.38 -1.76
C ASN A 270 -7.11 22.64 -1.03
N LEU A 271 -6.68 22.52 0.23
CA LEU A 271 -6.11 23.64 1.00
C LEU A 271 -4.69 24.04 0.55
N GLY A 272 -4.04 23.18 -0.24
CA GLY A 272 -2.70 23.40 -0.76
C GLY A 272 -1.58 22.89 0.14
N ASP A 273 -0.36 22.81 -0.43
CA ASP A 273 0.80 22.12 0.15
C ASP A 273 1.17 22.59 1.54
N LYS A 274 1.08 23.90 1.82
CA LYS A 274 1.45 24.47 3.11
C LYS A 274 0.65 23.92 4.29
N TYR A 275 -0.56 23.46 4.04
CA TYR A 275 -1.43 22.85 5.05
C TYR A 275 -1.46 21.33 4.94
N ALA A 276 -1.46 20.82 3.71
CA ALA A 276 -1.57 19.38 3.47
C ALA A 276 -0.32 18.62 3.94
N LEU A 277 0.88 19.13 3.63
CA LEU A 277 2.12 18.42 3.93
C LEU A 277 2.38 18.26 5.43
N PRO A 278 2.28 19.31 6.28
CA PRO A 278 2.45 19.13 7.71
C PRO A 278 1.45 18.15 8.33
N THR A 279 0.20 18.19 7.87
CA THR A 279 -0.86 17.28 8.33
C THR A 279 -0.57 15.84 7.94
N LEU A 280 -0.21 15.58 6.67
CA LEU A 280 0.15 14.24 6.19
C LEU A 280 1.37 13.67 6.92
N LEU A 281 2.41 14.48 7.12
CA LEU A 281 3.60 14.06 7.88
C LEU A 281 3.24 13.68 9.32
N TYR A 282 2.33 14.42 9.94
CA TYR A 282 1.85 14.04 11.26
C TYR A 282 1.09 12.70 11.23
N LEU A 283 0.20 12.49 10.27
CA LEU A 283 -0.51 11.22 10.12
C LEU A 283 0.47 10.04 9.90
N PHE A 284 1.49 10.22 9.06
CA PHE A 284 2.54 9.21 8.89
C PHE A 284 3.30 8.95 10.19
N ARG A 285 3.63 10.01 10.94
CA ARG A 285 4.26 9.86 12.25
C ARG A 285 3.39 9.09 13.24
N ARG A 286 2.08 9.31 13.23
CA ARG A 286 1.13 8.56 14.06
C ARG A 286 1.05 7.09 13.66
N ILE A 287 1.04 6.80 12.36
CA ILE A 287 1.11 5.43 11.86
C ILE A 287 2.43 4.78 12.28
N GLU A 288 3.57 5.42 12.01
CA GLU A 288 4.90 4.91 12.39
C GLU A 288 4.95 4.53 13.88
N ARG A 289 4.47 5.39 14.76
CA ARG A 289 4.42 5.12 16.21
C ARG A 289 3.47 3.98 16.59
N SER A 290 2.51 3.66 15.77
CA SER A 290 1.60 2.52 15.98
C SER A 290 2.21 1.18 15.55
N LEU A 291 3.30 1.18 14.79
CA LEU A 291 3.97 -0.02 14.32
C LEU A 291 4.81 -0.63 15.44
N GLN A 292 4.39 -1.81 15.90
CA GLN A 292 5.06 -2.58 16.96
C GLN A 292 5.62 -3.92 16.44
N GLY A 293 5.88 -4.00 15.13
CA GLY A 293 6.33 -5.22 14.46
C GLY A 293 5.22 -6.08 13.85
N GLN A 294 3.97 -5.64 13.92
CA GLN A 294 2.87 -6.30 13.21
C GLN A 294 2.97 -6.07 11.69
N PRO A 295 2.47 -7.01 10.86
CA PRO A 295 2.32 -6.79 9.43
C PRO A 295 1.47 -5.55 9.18
N SER A 296 1.93 -4.66 8.31
CA SER A 296 1.22 -3.41 8.03
C SER A 296 1.28 -3.05 6.56
N ALA A 297 0.21 -2.46 6.05
CA ALA A 297 0.15 -1.94 4.69
C ALA A 297 -0.33 -0.48 4.72
N ILE A 298 0.40 0.38 4.00
CA ILE A 298 -0.01 1.75 3.73
C ILE A 298 -0.39 1.81 2.26
N ILE A 299 -1.62 2.19 1.98
CA ILE A 299 -2.19 2.29 0.64
C ILE A 299 -2.42 3.77 0.34
N LEU A 300 -1.81 4.25 -0.74
CA LEU A 300 -1.92 5.63 -1.17
C LEU A 300 -2.68 5.66 -2.50
N ASP A 301 -3.91 6.15 -2.52
CA ASP A 301 -4.56 6.56 -3.75
C ASP A 301 -4.03 7.94 -4.14
N GLU A 302 -3.80 8.18 -5.43
CA GLU A 302 -3.17 9.41 -5.94
C GLU A 302 -1.76 9.70 -5.35
N ALA A 303 -0.95 8.65 -5.14
CA ALA A 303 0.38 8.73 -4.53
C ALA A 303 1.32 9.76 -5.16
N TRP A 304 1.11 10.11 -6.44
CA TRP A 304 1.91 11.11 -7.15
C TRP A 304 1.81 12.51 -6.52
N LEU A 305 0.69 12.85 -5.87
CA LEU A 305 0.50 14.11 -5.16
C LEU A 305 1.50 14.26 -4.01
N MET A 306 1.75 13.16 -3.30
CA MET A 306 2.71 13.13 -2.19
C MET A 306 4.15 12.97 -2.71
N LEU A 307 4.41 12.04 -3.62
CA LEU A 307 5.75 11.74 -4.14
C LEU A 307 6.34 12.87 -4.99
N GLY A 308 5.51 13.81 -5.47
CA GLY A 308 5.95 14.99 -6.20
C GLY A 308 6.76 15.97 -5.33
N HIS A 309 6.53 16.02 -4.03
CA HIS A 309 7.18 16.96 -3.13
C HIS A 309 8.49 16.41 -2.54
N PRO A 310 9.58 17.22 -2.46
CA PRO A 310 10.89 16.78 -1.95
C PRO A 310 10.85 16.16 -0.54
N VAL A 311 9.95 16.62 0.32
CA VAL A 311 9.76 16.15 1.70
C VAL A 311 9.47 14.63 1.79
N PHE A 312 8.83 14.06 0.78
CA PHE A 312 8.54 12.61 0.74
C PHE A 312 9.60 11.79 -0.02
N ARG A 313 10.70 12.44 -0.50
CA ARG A 313 11.78 11.75 -1.20
C ARG A 313 12.92 11.29 -0.26
N ALA A 314 12.91 11.74 0.97
CA ALA A 314 13.85 11.36 2.02
C ALA A 314 13.31 10.17 2.81
#